data_df01531b156fd43ca9ae9a3f78543d62
#
_entry.id   df01531b156fd43ca9ae9a3f78543d62
#
_cell.length_a   1.000
_cell.length_b   1.000
_cell.length_c   1.000
_cell.angle_alpha   90.00
_cell.angle_beta   90.00
_cell.angle_gamma   90.00
#
_symmetry.space_group_name_H-M   'P 1'
#
loop_
_entity.id
_entity.type
_entity.pdbx_description
1 polymer ?
#
loop_
_entity_poly.entity_id
_entity_poly.type
_entity_poly.pdbx_seq_one_letter_code
_entity_poly.pdbx_strand_id
1 'polypeptide(L)'
;MPAPPPACPDVQLVFARGTGEPPGVGGIGQAYVDALRAQLGPKTLDVYPVNYPASSAFGDRIQFARTVIDGIRDAGMKVEATAANCPDTKVVLGGFSQGAVVAGFVTAAEIPEQIPPEYLEFIPKPMPDEIAEHVAAVVLIAMPSDRFMRDIGAPPVVIGPSYVEKTLKLCAPDDTICNGAPVGGPSFAHNVYGVNGMVGEGAAFVMQRL
;
A
#
# COMPACT_ATOMS: atom_id res chain seq x y z
N MET A 1 -5.48 7.03 37.65
CA MET A 1 -6.18 6.07 36.77
C MET A 1 -5.49 6.19 35.40
N PRO A 2 -5.13 5.08 34.73
CA PRO A 2 -4.65 5.18 33.37
C PRO A 2 -5.74 5.80 32.48
N ALA A 3 -5.31 6.59 31.49
CA ALA A 3 -6.22 7.15 30.50
C ALA A 3 -6.98 6.02 29.79
N PRO A 4 -8.28 6.18 29.46
CA PRO A 4 -9.00 5.20 28.69
C PRO A 4 -8.28 5.00 27.34
N PRO A 5 -8.30 3.79 26.77
CA PRO A 5 -7.74 3.55 25.46
C PRO A 5 -8.39 4.50 24.44
N PRO A 6 -7.63 4.99 23.44
CA PRO A 6 -8.22 5.86 22.42
C PRO A 6 -9.38 5.15 21.73
N ALA A 7 -10.47 5.91 21.45
CA ALA A 7 -11.61 5.38 20.73
C ALA A 7 -11.20 4.89 19.34
N CYS A 8 -11.79 3.78 18.89
CA CYS A 8 -11.58 3.27 17.54
C CYS A 8 -12.05 4.29 16.48
N PRO A 9 -11.27 4.58 15.44
CA PRO A 9 -11.72 5.43 14.36
C PRO A 9 -12.75 4.72 13.49
N ASP A 10 -13.57 5.48 12.75
CA ASP A 10 -14.46 4.90 11.73
C ASP A 10 -13.63 4.28 10.60
N VAL A 11 -12.54 4.95 10.21
CA VAL A 11 -11.64 4.54 9.13
C VAL A 11 -10.19 4.60 9.58
N GLN A 12 -9.45 3.53 9.32
CA GLN A 12 -7.99 3.44 9.50
C GLN A 12 -7.33 3.37 8.13
N LEU A 13 -6.59 4.40 7.75
CA LEU A 13 -5.71 4.33 6.59
C LEU A 13 -4.35 3.76 7.01
N VAL A 14 -3.90 2.70 6.35
CA VAL A 14 -2.55 2.15 6.42
C VAL A 14 -1.87 2.44 5.10
N PHE A 15 -0.89 3.34 5.08
CA PHE A 15 -0.30 3.85 3.83
C PHE A 15 1.22 3.78 3.81
N ALA A 16 1.77 3.16 2.76
CA ALA A 16 3.20 3.06 2.52
C ALA A 16 3.67 4.12 1.51
N ARG A 17 4.66 4.92 1.91
CA ARG A 17 5.25 5.98 1.08
C ARG A 17 6.08 5.44 -0.07
N GLY A 18 6.44 6.29 -1.01
CA GLY A 18 7.33 5.96 -2.12
C GLY A 18 8.82 5.93 -1.74
N THR A 19 9.62 5.45 -2.67
CA THR A 19 11.08 5.32 -2.55
C THR A 19 11.75 6.64 -2.15
N GLY A 20 12.58 6.57 -1.11
CA GLY A 20 13.41 7.69 -0.68
C GLY A 20 12.66 8.83 0.00
N GLU A 21 11.34 8.75 0.15
CA GLU A 21 10.58 9.73 0.92
C GLU A 21 10.90 9.62 2.42
N PRO A 22 10.91 10.74 3.15
CA PRO A 22 11.14 10.71 4.59
C PRO A 22 10.00 9.98 5.33
N PRO A 23 10.23 9.54 6.58
CA PRO A 23 9.20 8.90 7.40
C PRO A 23 7.89 9.68 7.43
N GLY A 24 6.77 8.97 7.32
CA GLY A 24 5.42 9.51 7.13
C GLY A 24 4.72 8.83 5.97
N VAL A 25 3.68 9.45 5.44
CA VAL A 25 2.94 8.93 4.27
C VAL A 25 3.53 9.40 2.93
N GLY A 26 4.51 10.31 2.96
CA GLY A 26 5.07 10.94 1.76
C GLY A 26 4.17 12.02 1.16
N GLY A 27 4.66 12.71 0.12
CA GLY A 27 3.94 13.83 -0.50
C GLY A 27 2.65 13.40 -1.20
N ILE A 28 2.68 12.34 -1.99
CA ILE A 28 1.50 11.79 -2.67
C ILE A 28 0.54 11.19 -1.63
N GLY A 29 1.06 10.50 -0.61
CA GLY A 29 0.27 9.98 0.49
C GLY A 29 -0.45 11.09 1.27
N GLN A 30 0.19 12.23 1.51
CA GLN A 30 -0.46 13.36 2.17
C GLN A 30 -1.60 13.94 1.32
N ALA A 31 -1.39 14.11 0.01
CA ALA A 31 -2.45 14.54 -0.89
C ALA A 31 -3.65 13.57 -0.90
N TYR A 32 -3.37 12.27 -0.81
CA TYR A 32 -4.42 11.25 -0.71
C TYR A 32 -5.15 11.31 0.64
N VAL A 33 -4.44 11.49 1.74
CA VAL A 33 -5.05 11.71 3.07
C VAL A 33 -5.98 12.92 3.05
N ASP A 34 -5.55 14.02 2.45
CA ASP A 34 -6.33 15.25 2.36
C ASP A 34 -7.60 15.04 1.51
N ALA A 35 -7.48 14.30 0.40
CA ALA A 35 -8.61 13.92 -0.44
C ALA A 35 -9.62 13.01 0.28
N LEU A 36 -9.14 12.05 1.09
CA LEU A 36 -9.99 11.21 1.94
C LEU A 36 -10.74 12.05 2.98
N ARG A 37 -10.02 12.91 3.71
CA ARG A 37 -10.64 13.78 4.73
C ARG A 37 -11.71 14.69 4.15
N ALA A 38 -11.48 15.21 2.96
CA ALA A 38 -12.45 16.08 2.28
C ALA A 38 -13.76 15.35 1.92
N GLN A 39 -13.72 14.02 1.72
CA GLN A 39 -14.87 13.22 1.29
C GLN A 39 -15.53 12.41 2.43
N LEU A 40 -14.84 12.17 3.54
CA LEU A 40 -15.34 11.33 4.65
C LEU A 40 -16.53 11.94 5.42
N GLY A 41 -16.77 13.23 5.28
CA GLY A 41 -17.81 13.92 6.05
C GLY A 41 -17.55 13.82 7.56
N PRO A 42 -18.51 13.34 8.37
CA PRO A 42 -18.36 13.27 9.82
C PRO A 42 -17.55 12.07 10.32
N LYS A 43 -17.17 11.14 9.44
CA LYS A 43 -16.41 9.94 9.84
C LYS A 43 -14.98 10.31 10.26
N THR A 44 -14.52 9.70 11.33
CA THR A 44 -13.15 9.87 11.83
C THR A 44 -12.15 9.06 10.99
N LEU A 45 -10.99 9.65 10.71
CA LEU A 45 -9.88 9.01 10.00
C LEU A 45 -8.64 9.01 10.88
N ASP A 46 -8.12 7.84 11.19
CA ASP A 46 -6.76 7.67 11.69
C ASP A 46 -5.83 7.25 10.55
N VAL A 47 -4.63 7.82 10.53
CA VAL A 47 -3.63 7.58 9.49
C VAL A 47 -2.41 6.91 10.10
N TYR A 48 -2.10 5.73 9.61
CA TYR A 48 -0.90 4.99 9.99
C TYR A 48 0.10 4.98 8.83
N PRO A 49 1.18 5.75 8.92
CA PRO A 49 2.29 5.64 7.99
C PRO A 49 3.03 4.31 8.21
N VAL A 50 3.13 3.48 7.20
CA VAL A 50 3.88 2.22 7.29
C VAL A 50 5.34 2.50 7.64
N ASN A 51 5.80 1.88 8.72
CA ASN A 51 7.17 2.04 9.22
C ASN A 51 8.12 1.09 8.49
N TYR A 52 8.78 1.60 7.47
CA TYR A 52 9.76 0.85 6.69
C TYR A 52 10.79 1.79 6.06
N PRO A 53 11.96 1.29 5.65
CA PRO A 53 13.04 2.15 5.14
C PRO A 53 12.71 2.92 3.86
N ALA A 54 11.84 2.40 2.99
CA ALA A 54 11.58 2.93 1.65
C ALA A 54 12.88 3.21 0.87
N SER A 55 13.82 2.29 0.93
CA SER A 55 15.19 2.45 0.44
C SER A 55 15.25 2.67 -1.06
N SER A 56 16.18 3.52 -1.48
CA SER A 56 16.57 3.71 -2.89
C SER A 56 17.82 2.90 -3.30
N ALA A 57 18.26 1.96 -2.46
CA ALA A 57 19.46 1.15 -2.70
C ALA A 57 19.22 0.07 -3.78
N PHE A 58 18.84 0.47 -4.99
CA PHE A 58 18.52 -0.43 -6.11
C PHE A 58 19.71 -1.30 -6.56
N GLY A 59 20.94 -0.88 -6.26
CA GLY A 59 22.15 -1.63 -6.56
C GLY A 59 22.38 -2.86 -5.67
N ASP A 60 21.75 -2.91 -4.49
CA ASP A 60 21.76 -4.05 -3.57
C ASP A 60 20.38 -4.69 -3.52
N ARG A 61 20.17 -5.70 -4.37
CA ARG A 61 18.88 -6.40 -4.51
C ARG A 61 18.38 -7.01 -3.19
N ILE A 62 19.28 -7.55 -2.37
CA ILE A 62 18.93 -8.19 -1.11
C ILE A 62 18.49 -7.13 -0.10
N GLN A 63 19.25 -6.06 0.02
CA GLN A 63 18.87 -4.95 0.90
C GLN A 63 17.58 -4.29 0.44
N PHE A 64 17.38 -4.13 -0.87
CA PHE A 64 16.15 -3.57 -1.42
C PHE A 64 14.95 -4.49 -1.14
N ALA A 65 15.09 -5.81 -1.33
CA ALA A 65 14.03 -6.76 -1.00
C ALA A 65 13.67 -6.73 0.49
N ARG A 66 14.66 -6.61 1.37
CA ARG A 66 14.43 -6.49 2.82
C ARG A 66 13.60 -5.26 3.17
N THR A 67 13.85 -4.12 2.55
CA THR A 67 13.03 -2.91 2.82
C THR A 67 11.56 -3.13 2.47
N VAL A 68 11.26 -3.81 1.35
CA VAL A 68 9.88 -4.15 0.96
C VAL A 68 9.27 -5.14 1.95
N ILE A 69 10.00 -6.17 2.35
CA ILE A 69 9.56 -7.18 3.32
C ILE A 69 9.24 -6.55 4.68
N ASP A 70 10.07 -5.61 5.15
CA ASP A 70 9.81 -4.87 6.39
C ASP A 70 8.51 -4.06 6.29
N GLY A 71 8.27 -3.43 5.15
CA GLY A 71 7.02 -2.71 4.88
C GLY A 71 5.79 -3.64 4.88
N ILE A 72 5.88 -4.80 4.23
CA ILE A 72 4.81 -5.79 4.20
C ILE A 72 4.49 -6.27 5.62
N ARG A 73 5.52 -6.56 6.42
CA ARG A 73 5.36 -7.01 7.79
C ARG A 73 4.70 -5.95 8.66
N ASP A 74 5.18 -4.72 8.62
CA ASP A 74 4.64 -3.62 9.42
C ASP A 74 3.19 -3.29 9.04
N ALA A 75 2.91 -3.18 7.74
CA ALA A 75 1.55 -2.92 7.25
C ALA A 75 0.58 -4.05 7.59
N GLY A 76 0.97 -5.32 7.36
CA GLY A 76 0.14 -6.48 7.70
C GLY A 76 -0.17 -6.56 9.18
N MET A 77 0.83 -6.40 10.04
CA MET A 77 0.64 -6.36 11.51
C MET A 77 -0.31 -5.24 11.93
N LYS A 78 -0.23 -4.06 11.32
CA LYS A 78 -1.15 -2.96 11.63
C LYS A 78 -2.57 -3.26 11.21
N VAL A 79 -2.78 -3.85 10.03
CA VAL A 79 -4.11 -4.26 9.55
C VAL A 79 -4.73 -5.29 10.51
N GLU A 80 -4.01 -6.35 10.83
CA GLU A 80 -4.45 -7.40 11.77
C GLU A 80 -4.75 -6.83 13.17
N ALA A 81 -3.87 -5.97 13.69
CA ALA A 81 -4.07 -5.34 14.99
C ALA A 81 -5.30 -4.43 15.00
N THR A 82 -5.57 -3.72 13.90
CA THR A 82 -6.78 -2.89 13.78
C THR A 82 -8.03 -3.78 13.75
N ALA A 83 -8.04 -4.86 12.96
CA ALA A 83 -9.15 -5.80 12.91
C ALA A 83 -9.44 -6.42 14.28
N ALA A 84 -8.40 -6.80 15.03
CA ALA A 84 -8.55 -7.41 16.35
C ALA A 84 -9.02 -6.44 17.45
N ASN A 85 -8.49 -5.21 17.47
CA ASN A 85 -8.74 -4.25 18.54
C ASN A 85 -9.92 -3.30 18.25
N CYS A 86 -10.23 -3.09 16.98
CA CYS A 86 -11.27 -2.18 16.49
C CYS A 86 -12.07 -2.87 15.37
N PRO A 87 -12.88 -3.90 15.68
CA PRO A 87 -13.50 -4.75 14.67
C PRO A 87 -14.48 -4.02 13.75
N ASP A 88 -15.05 -2.91 14.20
CA ASP A 88 -15.98 -2.09 13.39
C ASP A 88 -15.27 -1.06 12.52
N THR A 89 -13.98 -0.81 12.76
CA THR A 89 -13.16 0.11 11.97
C THR A 89 -12.96 -0.45 10.55
N LYS A 90 -13.21 0.38 9.55
CA LYS A 90 -12.93 0.03 8.15
C LYS A 90 -11.48 0.37 7.81
N VAL A 91 -10.71 -0.64 7.43
CA VAL A 91 -9.32 -0.44 7.01
C VAL A 91 -9.28 -0.08 5.53
N VAL A 92 -8.52 0.96 5.21
CA VAL A 92 -8.10 1.32 3.86
C VAL A 92 -6.61 1.09 3.78
N LEU A 93 -6.18 0.22 2.88
CA LEU A 93 -4.77 -0.08 2.63
C LEU A 93 -4.33 0.62 1.36
N GLY A 94 -3.15 1.22 1.37
CA GLY A 94 -2.65 1.88 0.18
C GLY A 94 -1.16 2.15 0.19
N GLY A 95 -0.69 2.65 -0.92
CA GLY A 95 0.70 3.05 -1.07
C GLY A 95 0.97 3.72 -2.40
N PHE A 96 2.14 4.36 -2.48
CA PHE A 96 2.63 5.01 -3.69
C PHE A 96 3.93 4.35 -4.16
N SER A 97 4.02 4.01 -5.46
CA SER A 97 5.23 3.46 -6.08
C SER A 97 5.73 2.21 -5.35
N GLN A 98 6.91 2.19 -4.76
CA GLN A 98 7.39 1.08 -3.91
C GLN A 98 6.40 0.76 -2.79
N GLY A 99 5.80 1.79 -2.19
CA GLY A 99 4.76 1.61 -1.17
C GLY A 99 3.50 0.92 -1.70
N ALA A 100 3.16 1.11 -2.99
CA ALA A 100 2.07 0.38 -3.63
C ALA A 100 2.42 -1.11 -3.81
N VAL A 101 3.69 -1.45 -4.07
CA VAL A 101 4.17 -2.84 -4.07
C VAL A 101 4.02 -3.45 -2.67
N VAL A 102 4.42 -2.72 -1.62
CA VAL A 102 4.23 -3.15 -0.23
C VAL A 102 2.75 -3.46 0.05
N ALA A 103 1.86 -2.50 -0.22
CA ALA A 103 0.42 -2.65 0.02
C ALA A 103 -0.19 -3.80 -0.81
N GLY A 104 0.26 -3.96 -2.06
CA GLY A 104 -0.18 -5.07 -2.92
C GLY A 104 0.21 -6.43 -2.35
N PHE A 105 1.46 -6.61 -1.92
CA PHE A 105 1.90 -7.86 -1.31
C PHE A 105 1.23 -8.16 0.04
N VAL A 106 0.82 -7.15 0.81
CA VAL A 106 0.02 -7.38 2.04
C VAL A 106 -1.27 -8.13 1.74
N THR A 107 -1.85 -7.94 0.55
CA THR A 107 -3.10 -8.63 0.13
C THR A 107 -2.87 -10.02 -0.44
N ALA A 108 -1.61 -10.43 -0.70
CA ALA A 108 -1.32 -11.68 -1.37
C ALA A 108 -1.82 -12.89 -0.58
N ALA A 109 -2.46 -13.84 -1.27
CA ALA A 109 -2.94 -15.09 -0.67
C ALA A 109 -1.81 -16.13 -0.50
N GLU A 110 -0.72 -15.96 -1.25
CA GLU A 110 0.41 -16.90 -1.28
C GLU A 110 1.73 -16.14 -1.37
N ILE A 111 2.79 -16.75 -0.85
CA ILE A 111 4.16 -16.26 -1.07
C ILE A 111 4.53 -16.56 -2.54
N PRO A 112 5.11 -15.60 -3.27
CA PRO A 112 5.50 -15.83 -4.66
C PRO A 112 6.46 -17.00 -4.82
N GLU A 113 6.18 -17.89 -5.79
CA GLU A 113 7.00 -19.08 -6.09
C GLU A 113 8.45 -18.74 -6.47
N GLN A 114 8.69 -17.50 -6.94
CA GLN A 114 10.01 -17.01 -7.32
C GLN A 114 10.92 -16.76 -6.11
N ILE A 115 10.41 -16.80 -4.88
CA ILE A 115 11.21 -16.62 -3.66
C ILE A 115 11.98 -17.92 -3.40
N PRO A 116 13.33 -17.86 -3.36
CA PRO A 116 14.13 -19.04 -3.03
C PRO A 116 13.81 -19.58 -1.63
N PRO A 117 13.82 -20.93 -1.44
CA PRO A 117 13.45 -21.57 -0.17
C PRO A 117 14.20 -21.03 1.06
N GLU A 118 15.46 -20.67 0.89
CA GLU A 118 16.32 -20.15 1.97
C GLU A 118 15.87 -18.77 2.48
N TYR A 119 14.99 -18.06 1.76
CA TYR A 119 14.47 -16.76 2.17
C TYR A 119 13.04 -16.83 2.73
N LEU A 120 12.36 -17.97 2.63
CA LEU A 120 10.95 -18.11 3.04
C LEU A 120 10.72 -17.78 4.52
N GLU A 121 11.69 -18.07 5.38
CA GLU A 121 11.59 -17.76 6.82
C GLU A 121 11.53 -16.26 7.12
N PHE A 122 12.00 -15.41 6.22
CA PHE A 122 12.00 -13.95 6.36
C PHE A 122 10.75 -13.30 5.78
N ILE A 123 9.99 -14.02 4.95
CA ILE A 123 8.79 -13.50 4.29
C ILE A 123 7.61 -13.59 5.26
N PRO A 124 6.85 -12.50 5.47
CA PRO A 124 5.61 -12.55 6.22
C PRO A 124 4.63 -13.54 5.60
N LYS A 125 3.97 -14.31 6.43
CA LYS A 125 2.88 -15.18 5.95
C LYS A 125 1.73 -14.30 5.46
N PRO A 126 0.95 -14.77 4.46
CA PRO A 126 -0.29 -14.12 4.10
C PRO A 126 -1.19 -13.90 5.32
N MET A 127 -1.92 -12.78 5.34
CA MET A 127 -2.92 -12.54 6.38
C MET A 127 -4.02 -13.61 6.31
N PRO A 128 -4.61 -13.98 7.46
CA PRO A 128 -5.81 -14.85 7.47
C PRO A 128 -6.94 -14.29 6.60
N ASP A 129 -7.69 -15.15 5.94
CA ASP A 129 -8.73 -14.76 4.98
C ASP A 129 -9.81 -13.85 5.60
N GLU A 130 -10.14 -14.07 6.88
CA GLU A 130 -11.10 -13.26 7.63
C GLU A 130 -10.70 -11.79 7.77
N ILE A 131 -9.42 -11.48 7.70
CA ILE A 131 -8.94 -10.09 7.77
C ILE A 131 -9.45 -9.26 6.58
N ALA A 132 -9.69 -9.90 5.45
CA ALA A 132 -10.23 -9.22 4.28
C ALA A 132 -11.61 -8.56 4.54
N GLU A 133 -12.41 -9.07 5.46
CA GLU A 133 -13.72 -8.49 5.82
C GLU A 133 -13.59 -7.09 6.47
N HIS A 134 -12.46 -6.83 7.13
CA HIS A 134 -12.15 -5.55 7.77
C HIS A 134 -11.56 -4.53 6.79
N VAL A 135 -11.03 -4.98 5.65
CA VAL A 135 -10.46 -4.11 4.61
C VAL A 135 -11.54 -3.69 3.63
N ALA A 136 -11.92 -2.42 3.67
CA ALA A 136 -12.94 -1.84 2.79
C ALA A 136 -12.40 -1.59 1.38
N ALA A 137 -11.16 -1.09 1.27
CA ALA A 137 -10.55 -0.76 0.00
C ALA A 137 -9.02 -0.88 0.03
N VAL A 138 -8.44 -1.15 -1.13
CA VAL A 138 -7.00 -1.11 -1.40
C VAL A 138 -6.78 -0.15 -2.56
N VAL A 139 -5.95 0.88 -2.37
CA VAL A 139 -5.66 1.90 -3.39
C VAL A 139 -4.16 1.93 -3.67
N LEU A 140 -3.78 1.49 -4.85
CA LEU A 140 -2.39 1.34 -5.29
C LEU A 140 -2.06 2.43 -6.29
N ILE A 141 -1.31 3.45 -5.85
CA ILE A 141 -0.97 4.61 -6.65
C ILE A 141 0.39 4.38 -7.34
N ALA A 142 0.42 4.45 -8.65
CA ALA A 142 1.65 4.26 -9.45
C ALA A 142 2.39 2.96 -9.14
N MET A 143 1.67 1.87 -8.86
CA MET A 143 2.30 0.58 -8.61
C MET A 143 3.08 0.13 -9.85
N PRO A 144 4.36 -0.24 -9.70
CA PRO A 144 5.13 -0.79 -10.80
C PRO A 144 4.38 -1.89 -11.55
N SER A 145 4.37 -1.81 -12.87
CA SER A 145 3.70 -2.80 -13.72
C SER A 145 4.36 -4.18 -13.64
N ASP A 146 3.64 -5.23 -14.02
CA ASP A 146 4.19 -6.59 -14.09
C ASP A 146 5.43 -6.66 -14.99
N ARG A 147 5.46 -5.86 -16.06
CA ARG A 147 6.63 -5.74 -16.92
C ARG A 147 7.80 -5.12 -16.17
N PHE A 148 7.57 -4.01 -15.46
CA PHE A 148 8.60 -3.35 -14.68
C PHE A 148 9.17 -4.30 -13.61
N MET A 149 8.31 -4.99 -12.87
CA MET A 149 8.70 -5.96 -11.85
C MET A 149 9.57 -7.09 -12.45
N ARG A 150 9.14 -7.65 -13.58
CA ARG A 150 9.89 -8.69 -14.30
C ARG A 150 11.25 -8.19 -14.79
N ASP A 151 11.29 -6.98 -15.37
CA ASP A 151 12.53 -6.41 -15.91
C ASP A 151 13.57 -6.13 -14.82
N ILE A 152 13.15 -5.83 -13.58
CA ILE A 152 14.06 -5.68 -12.43
C ILE A 152 14.34 -7.00 -11.70
N GLY A 153 13.75 -8.11 -12.15
CA GLY A 153 13.92 -9.43 -11.52
C GLY A 153 13.20 -9.59 -10.17
N ALA A 154 12.14 -8.82 -9.95
CA ALA A 154 11.29 -8.94 -8.78
C ALA A 154 10.06 -9.84 -9.07
N PRO A 155 9.50 -10.52 -8.04
CA PRO A 155 8.29 -11.29 -8.21
C PRO A 155 7.09 -10.39 -8.55
N PRO A 156 6.10 -10.90 -9.31
CA PRO A 156 4.88 -10.15 -9.60
C PRO A 156 4.06 -9.91 -8.33
N VAL A 157 3.37 -8.77 -8.28
CA VAL A 157 2.39 -8.48 -7.24
C VAL A 157 1.04 -9.06 -7.62
N VAL A 158 0.65 -10.15 -6.97
CA VAL A 158 -0.64 -10.81 -7.18
C VAL A 158 -1.58 -10.42 -6.05
N ILE A 159 -2.65 -9.70 -6.39
CA ILE A 159 -3.69 -9.33 -5.41
C ILE A 159 -4.49 -10.58 -5.04
N GLY A 160 -4.60 -10.86 -3.75
CA GLY A 160 -5.36 -12.00 -3.26
C GLY A 160 -6.84 -11.95 -3.67
N PRO A 161 -7.49 -13.11 -3.93
CA PRO A 161 -8.86 -13.16 -4.44
C PRO A 161 -9.86 -12.34 -3.62
N SER A 162 -9.74 -12.35 -2.29
CA SER A 162 -10.62 -11.62 -1.38
C SER A 162 -10.46 -10.10 -1.44
N TYR A 163 -9.45 -9.58 -2.16
CA TYR A 163 -9.17 -8.17 -2.29
C TYR A 163 -9.38 -7.61 -3.70
N VAL A 164 -9.52 -8.46 -4.73
CA VAL A 164 -9.58 -8.03 -6.14
C VAL A 164 -10.68 -6.98 -6.36
N GLU A 165 -11.91 -7.27 -5.95
CA GLU A 165 -13.08 -6.38 -6.16
C GLU A 165 -13.02 -5.05 -5.38
N LYS A 166 -12.13 -4.95 -4.41
CA LYS A 166 -11.92 -3.77 -3.58
C LYS A 166 -10.55 -3.12 -3.78
N THR A 167 -9.86 -3.48 -4.85
CA THR A 167 -8.56 -2.90 -5.23
C THR A 167 -8.70 -1.98 -6.42
N LEU A 168 -8.22 -0.74 -6.26
CA LEU A 168 -8.06 0.23 -7.34
C LEU A 168 -6.58 0.46 -7.62
N LYS A 169 -6.17 0.32 -8.87
CA LYS A 169 -4.83 0.68 -9.34
C LYS A 169 -4.91 1.99 -10.12
N LEU A 170 -4.23 3.01 -9.63
CA LEU A 170 -4.16 4.32 -10.29
C LEU A 170 -2.82 4.44 -11.01
N CYS A 171 -2.87 4.62 -12.32
CA CYS A 171 -1.69 4.81 -13.16
C CYS A 171 -1.93 5.93 -14.16
N ALA A 172 -1.16 7.01 -14.07
CA ALA A 172 -1.21 8.08 -15.04
C ALA A 172 -0.68 7.57 -16.41
N PRO A 173 -1.29 7.96 -17.54
CA PRO A 173 -0.95 7.40 -18.86
C PRO A 173 0.54 7.46 -19.22
N ASP A 174 1.22 8.54 -18.84
CA ASP A 174 2.62 8.77 -19.15
C ASP A 174 3.58 8.32 -18.03
N ASP A 175 3.07 7.66 -17.00
CA ASP A 175 3.90 7.10 -15.93
C ASP A 175 4.49 5.76 -16.35
N THR A 176 5.75 5.80 -16.76
CA THR A 176 6.49 4.64 -17.27
C THR A 176 6.76 3.55 -16.21
N ILE A 177 6.57 3.85 -14.95
CA ILE A 177 6.70 2.85 -13.87
C ILE A 177 5.52 1.88 -13.89
N CYS A 178 4.30 2.38 -14.10
CA CYS A 178 3.08 1.58 -13.98
C CYS A 178 2.37 1.28 -15.29
N ASN A 179 2.66 1.99 -16.39
CA ASN A 179 1.90 1.88 -17.65
C ASN A 179 2.32 0.71 -18.56
N GLY A 180 3.27 -0.13 -18.13
CA GLY A 180 3.76 -1.28 -18.91
C GLY A 180 4.90 -0.96 -19.87
N ALA A 181 5.46 0.25 -19.83
CA ALA A 181 6.66 0.60 -20.58
C ALA A 181 7.86 -0.26 -20.15
N PRO A 182 8.90 -0.41 -21.01
CA PRO A 182 10.17 -0.99 -20.59
C PRO A 182 10.74 -0.25 -19.38
N VAL A 183 11.50 -0.98 -18.53
CA VAL A 183 12.16 -0.38 -17.39
C VAL A 183 13.01 0.83 -17.79
N GLY A 184 12.88 1.92 -17.06
CA GLY A 184 13.59 3.17 -17.24
C GLY A 184 13.46 4.03 -15.98
N GLY A 185 14.00 5.25 -16.03
CA GLY A 185 13.80 6.22 -14.95
C GLY A 185 12.34 6.70 -14.90
N PRO A 186 11.87 7.15 -13.71
CA PRO A 186 10.51 7.68 -13.58
C PRO A 186 10.33 8.92 -14.45
N SER A 187 9.18 8.99 -15.13
CA SER A 187 8.74 10.18 -15.85
C SER A 187 8.22 11.26 -14.89
N PHE A 188 8.03 12.48 -15.37
CA PHE A 188 7.37 13.54 -14.60
C PHE A 188 5.98 13.10 -14.11
N ALA A 189 5.26 12.31 -14.93
CA ALA A 189 3.94 11.77 -14.60
C ALA A 189 3.93 10.93 -13.33
N HIS A 190 5.06 10.33 -12.94
CA HIS A 190 5.18 9.55 -11.70
C HIS A 190 5.00 10.40 -10.43
N ASN A 191 5.15 11.70 -10.51
CA ASN A 191 5.12 12.60 -9.35
C ASN A 191 3.89 13.54 -9.31
N VAL A 192 2.93 13.42 -10.24
CA VAL A 192 1.82 14.39 -10.37
C VAL A 192 0.49 13.92 -9.78
N TYR A 193 0.43 12.75 -9.17
CA TYR A 193 -0.81 12.18 -8.62
C TYR A 193 -1.50 13.08 -7.60
N GLY A 194 -0.74 13.89 -6.86
CA GLY A 194 -1.29 14.84 -5.90
C GLY A 194 -2.02 16.02 -6.53
N VAL A 195 -1.82 16.27 -7.83
CA VAL A 195 -2.36 17.46 -8.53
C VAL A 195 -3.14 17.13 -9.79
N ASN A 196 -3.13 15.88 -10.27
CA ASN A 196 -3.83 15.47 -11.51
C ASN A 196 -5.27 14.95 -11.26
N GLY A 197 -5.75 14.97 -10.02
CA GLY A 197 -7.09 14.52 -9.64
C GLY A 197 -7.18 13.05 -9.24
N MET A 198 -6.18 12.21 -9.52
CA MET A 198 -6.26 10.75 -9.32
C MET A 198 -6.35 10.36 -7.84
N VAL A 199 -5.72 11.12 -6.92
CA VAL A 199 -5.92 10.86 -5.48
C VAL A 199 -7.36 11.11 -5.05
N GLY A 200 -8.06 12.06 -5.69
CA GLY A 200 -9.49 12.29 -5.50
C GLY A 200 -10.35 11.11 -5.99
N GLU A 201 -9.98 10.50 -7.13
CA GLU A 201 -10.63 9.28 -7.64
C GLU A 201 -10.41 8.11 -6.66
N GLY A 202 -9.20 7.97 -6.12
CA GLY A 202 -8.89 6.98 -5.08
C GLY A 202 -9.75 7.16 -3.84
N ALA A 203 -9.93 8.39 -3.38
CA ALA A 203 -10.80 8.72 -2.25
C ALA A 203 -12.27 8.39 -2.56
N ALA A 204 -12.78 8.77 -3.74
CA ALA A 204 -14.14 8.46 -4.16
C ALA A 204 -14.41 6.94 -4.25
N PHE A 205 -13.42 6.17 -4.70
CA PHE A 205 -13.49 4.71 -4.70
C PHE A 205 -13.66 4.13 -3.29
N VAL A 206 -12.96 4.69 -2.31
CA VAL A 206 -13.09 4.31 -0.89
C VAL A 206 -14.50 4.63 -0.37
N MET A 207 -15.02 5.85 -0.67
CA MET A 207 -16.35 6.28 -0.19
C MET A 207 -17.48 5.33 -0.62
N GLN A 208 -17.35 4.70 -1.77
CA GLN A 208 -18.35 3.72 -2.26
C GLN A 208 -18.34 2.40 -1.48
N ARG A 209 -17.38 2.19 -0.58
CA ARG A 209 -17.13 0.93 0.17
C ARG A 209 -17.20 1.11 1.68
N LEU A 210 -17.43 2.31 2.16
CA LEU A 210 -17.65 2.66 3.57
C LEU A 210 -19.14 2.76 3.89
#